data_3d5b1e3a623c64b03b47d432e4a684a3
#
_entry.id   3d5b1e3a623c64b03b47d432e4a684a3
#
_cell.length_a   1.000
_cell.length_b   1.000
_cell.length_c   1.000
_cell.angle_alpha   90.00
_cell.angle_beta   90.00
_cell.angle_gamma   90.00
#
_symmetry.space_group_name_H-M   'P 1'
#
loop_
_entity.id
_entity.type
_entity.pdbx_description
1 polymer ?
#
loop_
_entity_poly.entity_id
_entity_poly.type
_entity_poly.pdbx_seq_one_letter_code
_entity_poly.pdbx_strand_id
1 'polypeptide(L)'
;MSSLKMSAKEIMSLLTTTFPQQAKNFGIDELSESSLVVRHKIDDSHLRPGGTVSGPTMFSLADISLYILTMSRIGPVSLAVTTNCSMDFMRKPEAEVDLIAETRLLKLGRNMCVGDVLIYSEGNKKPVARASMTYSIPPNS
;
A
#
# COMPACT_ATOMS: atom_id res chain seq x y z
N MET A 1 6.46 12.86 -20.02
CA MET A 1 6.49 13.75 -18.84
C MET A 1 5.83 13.05 -17.65
N SER A 2 6.49 13.11 -16.52
CA SER A 2 5.93 12.49 -15.32
C SER A 2 4.77 13.31 -14.78
N SER A 3 3.68 12.63 -14.42
CA SER A 3 2.55 13.24 -13.73
C SER A 3 2.63 13.10 -12.22
N LEU A 4 3.77 12.61 -11.71
CA LEU A 4 3.97 12.47 -10.28
C LEU A 4 4.11 13.83 -9.60
N LYS A 5 3.37 14.03 -8.52
CA LYS A 5 3.43 15.24 -7.70
C LYS A 5 4.37 15.09 -6.50
N MET A 6 4.64 13.86 -6.09
CA MET A 6 5.58 13.55 -5.02
C MET A 6 6.46 12.39 -5.44
N SER A 7 7.76 12.47 -5.11
CA SER A 7 8.69 11.37 -5.30
C SER A 7 8.54 10.35 -4.17
N ALA A 8 9.10 9.15 -4.35
CA ALA A 8 9.15 8.15 -3.31
C ALA A 8 9.81 8.69 -2.04
N LYS A 9 10.91 9.42 -2.19
CA LYS A 9 11.62 10.01 -1.06
C LYS A 9 10.76 11.01 -0.30
N GLU A 10 10.05 11.89 -1.02
CA GLU A 10 9.16 12.87 -0.40
C GLU A 10 8.01 12.21 0.35
N ILE A 11 7.42 11.17 -0.23
CA ILE A 11 6.32 10.43 0.39
C ILE A 11 6.80 9.74 1.67
N MET A 12 7.94 9.05 1.63
CA MET A 12 8.45 8.38 2.82
C MET A 12 8.84 9.37 3.91
N SER A 13 9.36 10.53 3.54
CA SER A 13 9.67 11.60 4.49
C SER A 13 8.40 12.09 5.19
N LEU A 14 7.33 12.31 4.42
CA LEU A 14 6.05 12.75 4.98
C LEU A 14 5.45 11.68 5.91
N LEU A 15 5.47 10.41 5.50
CA LEU A 15 4.96 9.33 6.34
C LEU A 15 5.76 9.17 7.62
N THR A 16 7.07 9.33 7.57
CA THR A 16 7.92 9.26 8.76
C THR A 16 7.55 10.36 9.76
N THR A 17 7.15 11.53 9.28
CA THR A 17 6.73 12.64 10.13
C THR A 17 5.31 12.45 10.67
N THR A 18 4.38 12.00 9.82
CA THR A 18 2.94 11.93 10.18
C THR A 18 2.53 10.59 10.78
N PHE A 19 3.21 9.50 10.39
CA PHE A 19 2.92 8.14 10.87
C PHE A 19 4.20 7.39 11.21
N PRO A 20 5.00 7.85 12.18
CA PRO A 20 6.31 7.23 12.45
C PRO A 20 6.22 5.76 12.85
N GLN A 21 5.16 5.34 13.55
CA GLN A 21 5.02 3.94 13.96
C GLN A 21 4.73 3.02 12.78
N GLN A 22 4.04 3.52 11.76
CA GLN A 22 3.73 2.75 10.56
C GLN A 22 4.87 2.82 9.56
N ALA A 23 5.42 4.02 9.36
CA ALA A 23 6.44 4.27 8.32
C ALA A 23 7.68 3.39 8.47
N LYS A 24 8.05 3.04 9.70
CA LYS A 24 9.22 2.19 9.95
C LYS A 24 9.12 0.80 9.34
N ASN A 25 7.90 0.34 9.08
CA ASN A 25 7.66 -1.00 8.53
C ASN A 25 7.58 -1.01 7.01
N PHE A 26 7.46 0.14 6.37
CA PHE A 26 7.21 0.22 4.93
C PHE A 26 8.37 0.86 4.18
N GLY A 27 8.54 0.45 2.93
CA GLY A 27 9.47 1.08 2.01
C GLY A 27 8.88 1.06 0.61
N ILE A 28 9.29 2.00 -0.22
CA ILE A 28 8.88 2.06 -1.62
C ILE A 28 10.01 1.51 -2.44
N ASP A 29 9.79 0.35 -3.08
CA ASP A 29 10.79 -0.28 -3.94
C ASP A 29 10.76 0.31 -5.36
N GLU A 30 9.57 0.64 -5.88
CA GLU A 30 9.40 1.23 -7.20
C GLU A 30 8.18 2.15 -7.19
N LEU A 31 8.27 3.25 -7.95
CA LEU A 31 7.16 4.18 -8.14
C LEU A 31 7.20 4.72 -9.55
N SER A 32 6.07 4.60 -10.27
CA SER A 32 5.87 5.17 -11.58
C SER A 32 4.51 5.90 -11.62
N GLU A 33 4.14 6.43 -12.79
CA GLU A 33 2.90 7.20 -12.92
C GLU A 33 1.65 6.40 -12.58
N SER A 34 1.63 5.09 -12.86
CA SER A 34 0.43 4.27 -12.68
C SER A 34 0.62 3.09 -11.77
N SER A 35 1.85 2.83 -11.31
CA SER A 35 2.15 1.65 -10.51
C SER A 35 3.12 1.96 -9.38
N LEU A 36 3.08 1.09 -8.38
CA LEU A 36 3.86 1.25 -7.17
C LEU A 36 4.17 -0.14 -6.61
N VAL A 37 5.39 -0.32 -6.12
CA VAL A 37 5.77 -1.52 -5.37
C VAL A 37 6.17 -1.09 -3.98
N VAL A 38 5.44 -1.55 -2.97
CA VAL A 38 5.68 -1.26 -1.56
C VAL A 38 6.14 -2.53 -0.86
N ARG A 39 7.18 -2.40 -0.04
CA ARG A 39 7.69 -3.47 0.79
C ARG A 39 7.21 -3.27 2.22
N HIS A 40 6.73 -4.35 2.84
CA HIS A 40 6.41 -4.36 4.27
C HIS A 40 7.39 -5.31 4.95
N LYS A 41 8.21 -4.79 5.84
CA LYS A 41 9.12 -5.60 6.65
C LYS A 41 8.30 -6.40 7.64
N ILE A 42 8.58 -7.69 7.76
CA ILE A 42 7.82 -8.61 8.61
C ILE A 42 8.67 -9.01 9.80
N ASP A 43 8.08 -8.93 10.99
CA ASP A 43 8.65 -9.46 12.21
C ASP A 43 7.57 -10.22 12.99
N ASP A 44 7.91 -10.72 14.17
CA ASP A 44 6.99 -11.55 14.96
C ASP A 44 5.68 -10.84 15.31
N SER A 45 5.68 -9.51 15.40
CA SER A 45 4.47 -8.74 15.72
C SER A 45 3.41 -8.80 14.63
N HIS A 46 3.77 -9.21 13.42
CA HIS A 46 2.87 -9.30 12.27
C HIS A 46 2.27 -10.68 12.10
N LEU A 47 2.67 -11.65 12.93
CA LEU A 47 2.26 -13.03 12.78
C LEU A 47 1.00 -13.31 13.61
N ARG A 48 0.21 -14.25 13.11
CA ARG A 48 -0.91 -14.82 13.83
C ARG A 48 -0.50 -16.15 14.46
N PRO A 49 -1.31 -16.71 15.40
CA PRO A 49 -1.05 -18.07 15.88
C PRO A 49 -0.93 -19.04 14.68
N GLY A 50 0.11 -19.87 14.73
CA GLY A 50 0.45 -20.76 13.61
C GLY A 50 1.60 -20.27 12.76
N GLY A 51 2.12 -19.06 13.03
CA GLY A 51 3.36 -18.56 12.43
C GLY A 51 3.23 -18.00 11.03
N THR A 52 2.03 -17.66 10.59
CA THR A 52 1.84 -16.98 9.29
C THR A 52 1.49 -15.51 9.50
N VAL A 53 1.78 -14.70 8.49
CA VAL A 53 1.46 -13.26 8.54
C VAL A 53 -0.06 -13.08 8.61
N SER A 54 -0.50 -12.18 9.48
CA SER A 54 -1.92 -11.98 9.73
C SER A 54 -2.64 -11.26 8.59
N GLY A 55 -3.96 -11.50 8.48
CA GLY A 55 -4.81 -10.79 7.53
C GLY A 55 -4.80 -9.28 7.74
N PRO A 56 -4.93 -8.78 8.99
CA PRO A 56 -4.83 -7.34 9.23
C PRO A 56 -3.51 -6.72 8.75
N THR A 57 -2.39 -7.43 8.84
CA THR A 57 -1.11 -6.94 8.32
C THR A 57 -1.17 -6.77 6.81
N MET A 58 -1.73 -7.75 6.10
CA MET A 58 -1.90 -7.66 4.65
C MET A 58 -2.86 -6.55 4.26
N PHE A 59 -3.94 -6.36 5.01
CA PHE A 59 -4.86 -5.25 4.78
C PHE A 59 -4.16 -3.90 4.96
N SER A 60 -3.37 -3.74 6.02
CA SER A 60 -2.63 -2.50 6.27
C SER A 60 -1.68 -2.19 5.11
N LEU A 61 -1.01 -3.21 4.58
CA LEU A 61 -0.11 -3.03 3.44
C LEU A 61 -0.88 -2.56 2.20
N ALA A 62 -2.02 -3.19 1.90
CA ALA A 62 -2.84 -2.78 0.75
C ALA A 62 -3.33 -1.35 0.92
N ASP A 63 -3.78 -1.01 2.11
CA ASP A 63 -4.32 0.31 2.42
C ASP A 63 -3.26 1.41 2.27
N ILE A 64 -2.10 1.24 2.89
CA ILE A 64 -1.03 2.22 2.79
C ILE A 64 -0.52 2.35 1.35
N SER A 65 -0.52 1.23 0.61
CA SER A 65 -0.03 1.23 -0.78
C SER A 65 -0.89 2.13 -1.67
N LEU A 66 -2.21 2.02 -1.59
CA LEU A 66 -3.07 2.90 -2.39
C LEU A 66 -3.00 4.35 -1.91
N TYR A 67 -2.86 4.57 -0.61
CA TYR A 67 -2.66 5.92 -0.08
C TYR A 67 -1.38 6.55 -0.65
N ILE A 68 -0.28 5.80 -0.67
CA ILE A 68 0.99 6.27 -1.24
C ILE A 68 0.83 6.59 -2.72
N LEU A 69 0.17 5.70 -3.48
CA LEU A 69 -0.03 5.92 -4.91
C LEU A 69 -0.89 7.16 -5.16
N THR A 70 -1.93 7.36 -4.35
CA THR A 70 -2.77 8.55 -4.43
C THR A 70 -1.96 9.82 -4.20
N MET A 71 -1.16 9.85 -3.13
CA MET A 71 -0.29 11.01 -2.84
C MET A 71 0.71 11.27 -3.96
N SER A 72 1.23 10.23 -4.58
CA SER A 72 2.21 10.40 -5.66
C SER A 72 1.61 11.15 -6.85
N ARG A 73 0.29 11.05 -7.03
CA ARG A 73 -0.39 11.63 -8.19
C ARG A 73 -0.99 13.00 -7.91
N ILE A 74 -1.46 13.26 -6.71
CA ILE A 74 -2.16 14.51 -6.40
C ILE A 74 -1.51 15.34 -5.30
N GLY A 75 -0.45 14.86 -4.70
CA GLY A 75 0.24 15.56 -3.62
C GLY A 75 -0.27 15.16 -2.24
N PRO A 76 0.17 15.84 -1.18
CA PRO A 76 -0.24 15.49 0.18
C PRO A 76 -1.74 15.61 0.36
N VAL A 77 -2.40 14.52 0.78
CA VAL A 77 -3.86 14.46 0.95
C VAL A 77 -4.19 13.77 2.27
N SER A 78 -3.82 14.41 3.36
CA SER A 78 -3.96 13.81 4.69
C SER A 78 -5.40 13.43 5.04
N LEU A 79 -6.38 14.03 4.39
CA LEU A 79 -7.80 13.75 4.65
C LEU A 79 -8.40 12.70 3.70
N ALA A 80 -7.61 12.15 2.77
CA ALA A 80 -8.08 11.05 1.92
C ALA A 80 -8.29 9.81 2.78
N VAL A 81 -9.42 9.13 2.61
CA VAL A 81 -9.77 7.98 3.43
C VAL A 81 -10.28 6.83 2.56
N THR A 82 -10.07 5.61 3.04
CA THR A 82 -10.58 4.40 2.40
C THR A 82 -12.09 4.35 2.57
N THR A 83 -12.82 4.24 1.47
CA THR A 83 -14.29 4.14 1.49
C THR A 83 -14.78 2.76 1.07
N ASN A 84 -13.96 1.98 0.40
CA ASN A 84 -14.34 0.63 -0.02
C ASN A 84 -13.08 -0.23 -0.12
N CYS A 85 -13.18 -1.46 0.32
CA CYS A 85 -12.13 -2.45 0.16
C CYS A 85 -12.75 -3.83 0.02
N SER A 86 -12.40 -4.52 -1.05
CA SER A 86 -12.69 -5.94 -1.23
C SER A 86 -11.36 -6.67 -1.27
N MET A 87 -11.17 -7.62 -0.37
CA MET A 87 -9.89 -8.30 -0.23
C MET A 87 -10.08 -9.81 -0.16
N ASP A 88 -9.26 -10.54 -0.94
CA ASP A 88 -9.24 -11.99 -0.92
C ASP A 88 -7.88 -12.44 -0.40
N PHE A 89 -7.91 -13.35 0.57
CA PHE A 89 -6.71 -13.99 1.10
C PHE A 89 -6.63 -15.38 0.49
N MET A 90 -5.66 -15.59 -0.38
CA MET A 90 -5.63 -16.77 -1.23
C MET A 90 -4.64 -17.83 -0.79
N ARG A 91 -3.56 -17.45 -0.12
CA ARG A 91 -2.50 -18.35 0.34
C ARG A 91 -1.92 -17.83 1.64
N LYS A 92 -1.29 -18.72 2.40
CA LYS A 92 -0.58 -18.34 3.63
C LYS A 92 0.74 -17.67 3.27
N PRO A 93 0.98 -16.43 3.73
CA PRO A 93 2.28 -15.78 3.52
C PRO A 93 3.36 -16.48 4.36
N GLU A 94 4.59 -16.46 3.85
CA GLU A 94 5.74 -16.95 4.60
C GLU A 94 6.08 -16.01 5.75
N ALA A 95 6.48 -16.59 6.91
CA ALA A 95 6.71 -15.81 8.12
C ALA A 95 8.06 -15.10 8.14
N GLU A 96 9.02 -15.54 7.35
CA GLU A 96 10.42 -15.12 7.47
C GLU A 96 10.88 -14.19 6.36
N VAL A 97 9.99 -13.79 5.48
CA VAL A 97 10.30 -12.89 4.37
C VAL A 97 9.34 -11.71 4.38
N ASP A 98 9.76 -10.64 3.74
CA ASP A 98 8.91 -9.43 3.63
C ASP A 98 7.73 -9.68 2.70
N LEU A 99 6.70 -8.85 2.85
CA LEU A 99 5.60 -8.80 1.89
C LEU A 99 5.89 -7.72 0.86
N ILE A 100 5.49 -8.00 -0.38
CA ILE A 100 5.64 -7.08 -1.50
C ILE A 100 4.25 -6.80 -2.06
N ALA A 101 3.87 -5.53 -2.14
CA ALA A 101 2.59 -5.12 -2.70
C ALA A 101 2.80 -4.42 -4.04
N GLU A 102 2.25 -5.02 -5.08
CA GLU A 102 2.21 -4.38 -6.41
C GLU A 102 0.86 -3.69 -6.54
N THR A 103 0.90 -2.37 -6.64
CA THR A 103 -0.29 -1.52 -6.62
C THR A 103 -0.43 -0.83 -7.97
N ARG A 104 -1.63 -0.90 -8.53
CA ARG A 104 -1.91 -0.30 -9.83
C ARG A 104 -3.11 0.63 -9.72
N LEU A 105 -2.95 1.83 -10.30
CA LEU A 105 -4.03 2.82 -10.36
C LEU A 105 -4.98 2.46 -11.50
N LEU A 106 -6.26 2.32 -11.20
CA LEU A 106 -7.30 2.03 -12.19
C LEU A 106 -8.06 3.28 -12.59
N LYS A 107 -8.31 4.16 -11.63
CA LYS A 107 -9.03 5.40 -11.88
C LYS A 107 -8.58 6.46 -10.88
N LEU A 108 -8.31 7.64 -11.38
CA LEU A 108 -8.07 8.82 -10.55
C LEU A 108 -9.04 9.90 -11.00
N GLY A 109 -10.11 10.09 -10.23
CA GLY A 109 -11.10 11.12 -10.47
C GLY A 109 -10.88 12.30 -9.53
N ARG A 110 -11.79 13.27 -9.62
CA ARG A 110 -11.74 14.47 -8.80
C ARG A 110 -11.96 14.16 -7.33
N ASN A 111 -12.85 13.22 -7.03
CA ASN A 111 -13.28 12.91 -5.66
C ASN A 111 -12.92 11.50 -5.21
N MET A 112 -12.33 10.69 -6.09
CA MET A 112 -12.03 9.30 -5.75
C MET A 112 -10.84 8.77 -6.52
N CYS A 113 -10.20 7.78 -5.91
CA CYS A 113 -9.10 7.01 -6.50
C CYS A 113 -9.42 5.53 -6.34
N VAL A 114 -9.32 4.76 -7.40
CA VAL A 114 -9.57 3.31 -7.39
C VAL A 114 -8.29 2.60 -7.82
N GLY A 115 -7.90 1.59 -7.08
CA GLY A 115 -6.70 0.81 -7.41
C GLY A 115 -6.81 -0.65 -7.03
N ASP A 116 -5.93 -1.44 -7.63
CA ASP A 116 -5.74 -2.86 -7.35
C ASP A 116 -4.41 -3.06 -6.64
N VAL A 117 -4.39 -4.03 -5.73
CA VAL A 117 -3.16 -4.43 -5.04
C VAL A 117 -3.03 -5.95 -5.12
N LEU A 118 -1.85 -6.43 -5.51
CA LEU A 118 -1.48 -7.84 -5.39
C LEU A 118 -0.36 -7.94 -4.38
N ILE A 119 -0.50 -8.84 -3.41
CA ILE A 119 0.47 -9.01 -2.33
C ILE A 119 1.16 -10.36 -2.48
N TYR A 120 2.48 -10.36 -2.33
CA TYR A 120 3.34 -11.53 -2.48
C TYR A 120 4.24 -11.66 -1.26
N SER A 121 4.59 -12.90 -0.90
CA SER A 121 5.78 -13.11 -0.07
C SER A 121 7.00 -12.92 -0.95
N GLU A 122 8.00 -12.21 -0.45
CA GLU A 122 9.22 -11.94 -1.22
C GLU A 122 9.81 -13.25 -1.77
N GLY A 123 10.13 -13.26 -3.05
CA GLY A 123 10.71 -14.42 -3.72
C GLY A 123 9.69 -15.43 -4.24
N ASN A 124 8.40 -15.27 -3.94
CA ASN A 124 7.36 -16.16 -4.44
C ASN A 124 6.53 -15.42 -5.48
N LYS A 125 6.32 -16.07 -6.65
CA LYS A 125 5.58 -15.45 -7.76
C LYS A 125 4.07 -15.61 -7.65
N LYS A 126 3.57 -16.42 -6.71
CA LYS A 126 2.14 -16.62 -6.52
C LYS A 126 1.63 -15.65 -5.48
N PRO A 127 0.64 -14.78 -5.81
CA PRO A 127 0.16 -13.82 -4.84
C PRO A 127 -0.53 -14.51 -3.65
N VAL A 128 -0.33 -13.95 -2.46
CA VAL A 128 -0.96 -14.45 -1.24
C VAL A 128 -2.30 -13.76 -1.00
N ALA A 129 -2.47 -12.53 -1.51
CA ALA A 129 -3.72 -11.78 -1.37
C ALA A 129 -3.89 -10.82 -2.53
N ARG A 130 -5.13 -10.40 -2.75
CA ARG A 130 -5.46 -9.34 -3.69
C ARG A 130 -6.47 -8.40 -3.04
N ALA A 131 -6.43 -7.14 -3.43
CA ALA A 131 -7.40 -6.16 -2.95
C ALA A 131 -7.84 -5.25 -4.08
N SER A 132 -9.09 -4.83 -4.03
CA SER A 132 -9.61 -3.73 -4.83
C SER A 132 -10.08 -2.66 -3.85
N MET A 133 -9.58 -1.44 -3.98
CA MET A 133 -9.80 -0.41 -2.98
C MET A 133 -10.17 0.91 -3.62
N THR A 134 -10.99 1.68 -2.89
CA THR A 134 -11.36 3.04 -3.28
C THR A 134 -11.04 4.00 -2.14
N TYR A 135 -10.38 5.09 -2.48
CA TYR A 135 -10.17 6.21 -1.58
C TYR A 135 -11.06 7.37 -1.98
N SER A 136 -11.67 8.01 -0.99
CA SER A 136 -12.35 9.28 -1.17
C SER A 136 -11.34 10.40 -1.00
N ILE A 137 -11.36 11.35 -1.94
CA ILE A 137 -10.47 12.50 -1.93
C ILE A 137 -11.33 13.73 -1.62
N PRO A 138 -11.23 14.30 -0.39
CA PRO A 138 -12.03 15.47 -0.04
C PRO A 138 -11.60 16.69 -0.86
N PRO A 139 -12.53 17.59 -1.17
CA PRO A 139 -12.17 18.85 -1.81
C PRO A 139 -11.19 19.64 -0.93
N ASN A 140 -10.21 20.27 -1.54
CA ASN A 140 -9.24 21.14 -0.86
C ASN A 140 -8.36 20.40 0.17
N SER A 141 -8.08 19.15 -0.08
CA SER A 141 -7.18 18.35 0.76
C SER A 141 -5.71 18.62 0.44
#